data_96bf85dd8efe4af7623eb033147ac1a4
#
_entry.id   96bf85dd8efe4af7623eb033147ac1a4
#
_cell.length_a   1.000
_cell.length_b   1.000
_cell.length_c   1.000
_cell.angle_alpha   90.00
_cell.angle_beta   90.00
_cell.angle_gamma   90.00
#
_symmetry.space_group_name_H-M   'P 1'
#
loop_
_entity.id
_entity.type
_entity.pdbx_description
1 polymer ?
#
loop_
_entity_poly.entity_id
_entity_poly.type
_entity_poly.pdbx_seq_one_letter_code
_entity_poly.pdbx_strand_id
1 'polypeptide(L)'
;YDPLSYRFFCLQSHYRKGLVFSWENLDNAQGAYQKLIKRIAALKEGGEPDQAVVQEYREKFLQQVGNDLNTSMAVTLLYDALKAKTDDATKLAILGDFDQVLSLSLLEKAAQVRKEQAAQKTTSAGDYTITGEGDPAVDALVLERYQAKKAKDFAKADQIRDELKAQGIEITDVPGGASWKRV
;
A
#
# COMPACT_ATOMS: atom_id res chain seq x y z
N TYR A 1 -12.92 8.32 3.12
CA TYR A 1 -11.74 8.60 2.27
C TYR A 1 -10.61 9.19 3.12
N ASP A 2 -9.37 8.80 2.79
CA ASP A 2 -8.20 9.47 3.34
C ASP A 2 -8.10 10.89 2.73
N PRO A 3 -7.98 11.95 3.55
CA PRO A 3 -7.82 13.33 3.06
C PRO A 3 -6.66 13.51 2.08
N LEU A 4 -5.59 12.70 2.21
CA LEU A 4 -4.45 12.72 1.30
C LEU A 4 -4.80 12.19 -0.10
N SER A 5 -5.78 11.30 -0.21
CA SER A 5 -6.31 10.86 -1.51
C SER A 5 -7.01 12.00 -2.25
N TYR A 6 -7.75 12.85 -1.53
CA TYR A 6 -8.35 14.05 -2.11
C TYR A 6 -7.28 15.07 -2.51
N ARG A 7 -6.27 15.29 -1.65
CA ARG A 7 -5.13 16.14 -2.00
C ARG A 7 -4.42 15.62 -3.26
N PHE A 8 -4.17 14.32 -3.33
CA PHE A 8 -3.56 13.70 -4.50
C PHE A 8 -4.41 13.88 -5.76
N PHE A 9 -5.74 13.75 -5.66
CA PHE A 9 -6.69 14.03 -6.73
C PHE A 9 -6.54 15.47 -7.25
N CYS A 10 -6.48 16.47 -6.36
CA CYS A 10 -6.32 17.86 -6.74
C CYS A 10 -4.97 18.12 -7.43
N LEU A 11 -3.87 17.51 -6.96
CA LEU A 11 -2.53 17.69 -7.51
C LEU A 11 -2.34 17.09 -8.92
N GLN A 12 -3.20 16.14 -9.32
CA GLN A 12 -3.15 15.52 -10.64
C GLN A 12 -3.60 16.46 -11.77
N SER A 13 -4.25 17.55 -11.46
CA SER A 13 -4.69 18.55 -12.42
C SER A 13 -3.97 19.88 -12.22
N HIS A 14 -3.69 20.58 -13.31
CA HIS A 14 -3.16 21.94 -13.22
C HIS A 14 -4.26 22.88 -12.67
N TYR A 15 -3.93 23.73 -11.70
CA TYR A 15 -4.91 24.57 -10.99
C TYR A 15 -5.71 25.53 -11.89
N ARG A 16 -5.18 25.90 -13.07
CA ARG A 16 -5.89 26.71 -14.06
C ARG A 16 -6.94 25.95 -14.87
N LYS A 17 -6.93 24.62 -14.80
CA LYS A 17 -7.91 23.78 -15.49
C LYS A 17 -9.05 23.45 -14.54
N GLY A 18 -10.28 23.44 -15.05
CA GLY A 18 -11.42 22.98 -14.28
C GLY A 18 -11.20 21.53 -13.82
N LEU A 19 -11.33 21.28 -12.52
CA LEU A 19 -11.27 19.95 -11.95
C LEU A 19 -12.71 19.43 -11.80
N VAL A 20 -13.04 18.38 -12.57
CA VAL A 20 -14.37 17.76 -12.47
C VAL A 20 -14.33 16.76 -11.32
N PHE A 21 -15.04 17.08 -10.24
CA PHE A 21 -15.25 16.17 -9.13
C PHE A 21 -16.35 15.16 -9.46
N SER A 22 -16.04 13.90 -9.24
CA SER A 22 -17.01 12.80 -9.11
C SER A 22 -16.48 11.79 -8.09
N TRP A 23 -17.38 11.03 -7.51
CA TRP A 23 -16.97 9.95 -6.59
C TRP A 23 -16.08 8.92 -7.29
N GLU A 24 -16.38 8.60 -8.54
CA GLU A 24 -15.56 7.70 -9.36
C GLU A 24 -14.14 8.24 -9.57
N ASN A 25 -14.00 9.54 -9.86
CA ASN A 25 -12.67 10.16 -10.00
C ASN A 25 -11.90 10.15 -8.68
N LEU A 26 -12.57 10.35 -7.55
CA LEU A 26 -11.95 10.26 -6.23
C LEU A 26 -11.54 8.83 -5.89
N ASP A 27 -12.36 7.81 -6.21
CA ASP A 27 -12.03 6.39 -6.05
C ASP A 27 -10.78 6.02 -6.85
N ASN A 28 -10.71 6.48 -8.11
CA ASN A 28 -9.55 6.28 -8.97
C ASN A 28 -8.28 6.91 -8.38
N ALA A 29 -8.38 8.13 -7.88
CA ALA A 29 -7.26 8.82 -7.23
C ALA A 29 -6.82 8.14 -5.94
N GLN A 30 -7.76 7.68 -5.12
CA GLN A 30 -7.48 6.90 -3.91
C GLN A 30 -6.77 5.59 -4.25
N GLY A 31 -7.26 4.86 -5.24
CA GLY A 31 -6.62 3.63 -5.71
C GLY A 31 -5.20 3.88 -6.24
N ALA A 32 -4.99 4.97 -6.97
CA ALA A 32 -3.67 5.35 -7.48
C ALA A 32 -2.72 5.77 -6.33
N TYR A 33 -3.19 6.57 -5.37
CA TYR A 33 -2.41 6.95 -4.19
C TYR A 33 -2.01 5.74 -3.36
N GLN A 34 -2.95 4.83 -3.06
CA GLN A 34 -2.64 3.60 -2.31
C GLN A 34 -1.62 2.70 -3.04
N LYS A 35 -1.73 2.58 -4.37
CA LYS A 35 -0.73 1.86 -5.18
C LYS A 35 0.64 2.53 -5.13
N LEU A 36 0.69 3.86 -5.15
CA LEU A 36 1.93 4.63 -5.00
C LEU A 36 2.58 4.33 -3.64
N ILE A 37 1.84 4.43 -2.54
CA ILE A 37 2.32 4.13 -1.19
C ILE A 37 2.83 2.69 -1.07
N LYS A 38 2.11 1.70 -1.60
CA LYS A 38 2.55 0.30 -1.60
C LYS A 38 3.86 0.09 -2.37
N ARG A 39 4.05 0.79 -3.49
CA ARG A 39 5.30 0.74 -4.27
C ARG A 39 6.47 1.35 -3.50
N ILE A 40 6.26 2.45 -2.77
CA ILE A 40 7.27 3.05 -1.90
C ILE A 40 7.57 2.13 -0.71
N ALA A 41 6.57 1.51 -0.12
CA ALA A 41 6.73 0.55 0.97
C ALA A 41 7.55 -0.69 0.59
N ALA A 42 7.56 -1.07 -0.69
CA ALA A 42 8.35 -2.19 -1.20
C ALA A 42 9.85 -1.85 -1.39
N LEU A 43 10.24 -0.58 -1.34
CA LEU A 43 11.65 -0.18 -1.42
C LEU A 43 12.36 -0.53 -0.11
N LYS A 44 13.61 -0.98 -0.22
CA LYS A 44 14.45 -1.31 0.94
C LYS A 44 14.94 -0.04 1.62
N GLU A 45 14.80 0.00 2.94
CA GLU A 45 15.35 1.08 3.76
C GLU A 45 16.85 0.86 4.02
N GLY A 46 17.57 1.96 4.19
CA GLY A 46 19.02 1.96 4.46
C GLY A 46 19.85 2.18 3.21
N GLY A 47 21.15 2.39 3.42
CA GLY A 47 22.10 2.79 2.38
C GLY A 47 22.28 4.31 2.32
N GLU A 48 23.28 4.74 1.58
CA GLU A 48 23.55 6.16 1.32
C GLU A 48 23.03 6.54 -0.06
N PRO A 49 22.18 7.59 -0.17
CA PRO A 49 21.65 8.02 -1.44
C PRO A 49 22.72 8.69 -2.31
N ASP A 50 22.68 8.45 -3.61
CA ASP A 50 23.49 9.18 -4.59
C ASP A 50 22.99 10.62 -4.69
N GLN A 51 23.76 11.53 -4.07
CA GLN A 51 23.42 12.95 -3.98
C GLN A 51 23.38 13.64 -5.34
N ALA A 52 24.16 13.18 -6.33
CA ALA A 52 24.13 13.75 -7.67
C ALA A 52 22.80 13.45 -8.37
N VAL A 53 22.31 12.22 -8.24
CA VAL A 53 20.99 11.81 -8.77
C VAL A 53 19.86 12.52 -8.04
N VAL A 54 19.93 12.62 -6.70
CA VAL A 54 18.92 13.35 -5.90
C VAL A 54 18.85 14.81 -6.37
N GLN A 55 20.01 15.47 -6.56
CA GLN A 55 20.06 16.86 -7.01
C GLN A 55 19.49 17.03 -8.42
N GLU A 56 19.78 16.11 -9.35
CA GLU A 56 19.22 16.13 -10.71
C GLU A 56 17.68 16.06 -10.69
N TYR A 57 17.13 15.16 -9.87
CA TYR A 57 15.66 15.03 -9.74
C TYR A 57 15.04 16.25 -9.04
N ARG A 58 15.72 16.83 -8.04
CA ARG A 58 15.29 18.08 -7.39
C ARG A 58 15.18 19.22 -8.40
N GLU A 59 16.17 19.40 -9.25
CA GLU A 59 16.15 20.44 -10.27
C GLU A 59 15.01 20.26 -11.27
N LYS A 60 14.78 19.03 -11.73
CA LYS A 60 13.63 18.70 -12.59
C LYS A 60 12.32 19.03 -11.89
N PHE A 61 12.18 18.69 -10.62
CA PHE A 61 10.98 18.95 -9.83
C PHE A 61 10.74 20.45 -9.64
N LEU A 62 11.78 21.20 -9.23
CA LEU A 62 11.70 22.64 -9.06
C LEU A 62 11.35 23.36 -10.36
N GLN A 63 11.86 22.88 -11.49
CA GLN A 63 11.50 23.41 -12.80
C GLN A 63 10.01 23.24 -13.09
N GLN A 64 9.41 22.10 -12.75
CA GLN A 64 7.97 21.88 -12.97
C GLN A 64 7.13 22.73 -12.01
N VAL A 65 7.47 22.75 -10.73
CA VAL A 65 6.75 23.57 -9.73
C VAL A 65 6.93 25.06 -10.00
N GLY A 66 8.11 25.49 -10.40
CA GLY A 66 8.41 26.88 -10.78
C GLY A 66 7.73 27.32 -12.09
N ASN A 67 7.33 26.37 -12.93
CA ASN A 67 6.58 26.62 -14.16
C ASN A 67 5.07 26.65 -13.88
N ASP A 68 4.62 27.76 -13.31
CA ASP A 68 3.20 28.01 -13.03
C ASP A 68 2.53 26.91 -12.18
N LEU A 69 3.24 26.43 -11.15
CA LEU A 69 2.75 25.37 -10.24
C LEU A 69 2.23 24.12 -10.98
N ASN A 70 3.00 23.61 -11.93
CA ASN A 70 2.63 22.43 -12.70
C ASN A 70 2.72 21.15 -11.85
N THR A 71 1.80 21.00 -10.90
CA THR A 71 1.74 19.89 -9.96
C THR A 71 1.46 18.56 -10.64
N SER A 72 0.75 18.55 -11.76
CA SER A 72 0.50 17.31 -12.51
C SER A 72 1.79 16.70 -13.06
N MET A 73 2.73 17.53 -13.54
CA MET A 73 4.04 17.07 -13.95
C MET A 73 4.92 16.71 -12.74
N ALA A 74 4.83 17.45 -11.64
CA ALA A 74 5.51 17.11 -10.39
C ALA A 74 5.08 15.72 -9.86
N VAL A 75 3.78 15.39 -9.93
CA VAL A 75 3.29 14.04 -9.59
C VAL A 75 3.82 12.98 -10.56
N THR A 76 3.96 13.31 -11.85
CA THR A 76 4.57 12.38 -12.83
C THR A 76 6.01 12.04 -12.45
N LEU A 77 6.79 13.00 -11.97
CA LEU A 77 8.16 12.78 -11.53
C LEU A 77 8.28 11.82 -10.33
N LEU A 78 7.25 11.68 -9.47
CA LEU A 78 7.21 10.64 -8.44
C LEU A 78 7.29 9.24 -9.05
N TYR A 79 6.53 9.00 -10.12
CA TYR A 79 6.53 7.71 -10.81
C TYR A 79 7.83 7.49 -11.59
N ASP A 80 8.43 8.54 -12.13
CA ASP A 80 9.71 8.45 -12.83
C ASP A 80 10.85 8.15 -11.86
N ALA A 81 10.85 8.75 -10.66
CA ALA A 81 11.79 8.44 -9.60
C ALA A 81 11.70 6.95 -9.17
N LEU A 82 10.49 6.40 -9.06
CA LEU A 82 10.29 4.98 -8.75
C LEU A 82 10.80 4.03 -9.82
N LYS A 83 10.83 4.47 -11.09
CA LYS A 83 11.33 3.68 -12.24
C LYS A 83 12.81 3.92 -12.52
N ALA A 84 13.43 4.89 -11.87
CA ALA A 84 14.82 5.24 -12.11
C ALA A 84 15.75 4.04 -11.86
N LYS A 85 16.79 3.92 -12.68
CA LYS A 85 17.82 2.89 -12.55
C LYS A 85 18.86 3.30 -11.51
N THR A 86 18.41 3.39 -10.26
CA THR A 86 19.25 3.72 -9.10
C THR A 86 18.83 2.86 -7.90
N ASP A 87 19.60 2.92 -6.82
CA ASP A 87 19.30 2.20 -5.58
C ASP A 87 18.06 2.74 -4.85
N ASP A 88 17.54 1.94 -3.93
CA ASP A 88 16.31 2.28 -3.22
C ASP A 88 16.50 3.45 -2.24
N ALA A 89 17.71 3.62 -1.66
CA ALA A 89 18.00 4.75 -0.77
C ALA A 89 17.90 6.08 -1.52
N THR A 90 18.45 6.14 -2.74
CA THR A 90 18.36 7.30 -3.63
C THR A 90 16.90 7.60 -4.00
N LYS A 91 16.11 6.57 -4.35
CA LYS A 91 14.67 6.76 -4.63
C LYS A 91 13.93 7.32 -3.43
N LEU A 92 14.14 6.76 -2.23
CA LEU A 92 13.50 7.25 -1.00
C LEU A 92 13.88 8.70 -0.70
N ALA A 93 15.15 9.08 -0.91
CA ALA A 93 15.60 10.45 -0.73
C ALA A 93 14.91 11.43 -1.70
N ILE A 94 14.80 11.07 -2.99
CA ILE A 94 14.07 11.86 -4.00
C ILE A 94 12.61 12.03 -3.62
N LEU A 95 11.94 10.93 -3.26
CA LEU A 95 10.52 10.96 -2.89
C LEU A 95 10.26 11.80 -1.64
N GLY A 96 11.15 11.71 -0.63
CA GLY A 96 11.08 12.52 0.58
C GLY A 96 11.29 14.02 0.30
N ASP A 97 12.19 14.35 -0.61
CA ASP A 97 12.44 15.74 -1.03
C ASP A 97 11.20 16.34 -1.75
N PHE A 98 10.61 15.61 -2.68
CA PHE A 98 9.38 16.03 -3.37
C PHE A 98 8.19 16.18 -2.42
N ASP A 99 8.11 15.31 -1.40
CA ASP A 99 7.00 15.31 -0.45
C ASP A 99 7.02 16.50 0.50
N GLN A 100 8.15 17.17 0.70
CA GLN A 100 8.23 18.45 1.42
C GLN A 100 7.34 19.53 0.77
N VAL A 101 7.15 19.46 -0.55
CA VAL A 101 6.28 20.38 -1.29
C VAL A 101 4.89 19.78 -1.52
N LEU A 102 4.81 18.53 -1.93
CA LEU A 102 3.54 17.87 -2.27
C LEU A 102 2.69 17.57 -1.03
N SER A 103 3.34 17.35 0.13
CA SER A 103 2.70 17.05 1.43
C SER A 103 1.66 15.91 1.33
N LEU A 104 2.12 14.79 0.77
CA LEU A 104 1.31 13.56 0.61
C LEU A 104 1.64 12.50 1.67
N SER A 105 2.54 12.81 2.63
CA SER A 105 3.01 11.89 3.68
C SER A 105 3.49 10.54 3.12
N LEU A 106 4.22 10.59 2.00
CA LEU A 106 4.59 9.40 1.23
C LEU A 106 5.40 8.39 2.04
N LEU A 107 6.46 8.86 2.72
CA LEU A 107 7.36 8.00 3.50
C LEU A 107 6.70 7.50 4.79
N GLU A 108 5.93 8.35 5.48
CA GLU A 108 5.22 8.00 6.72
C GLU A 108 4.16 6.93 6.45
N LYS A 109 3.34 7.13 5.41
CA LYS A 109 2.33 6.14 4.99
C LYS A 109 2.98 4.84 4.51
N ALA A 110 4.10 4.91 3.80
CA ALA A 110 4.85 3.73 3.41
C ALA A 110 5.41 2.97 4.62
N ALA A 111 5.94 3.68 5.62
CA ALA A 111 6.41 3.07 6.87
C ALA A 111 5.25 2.41 7.65
N GLN A 112 4.06 3.03 7.66
CA GLN A 112 2.87 2.43 8.26
C GLN A 112 2.50 1.12 7.57
N VAL A 113 2.45 1.10 6.22
CA VAL A 113 2.17 -0.11 5.45
C VAL A 113 3.20 -1.22 5.73
N ARG A 114 4.51 -0.89 5.85
CA ARG A 114 5.54 -1.86 6.22
C ARG A 114 5.30 -2.46 7.61
N LYS A 115 4.93 -1.62 8.58
CA LYS A 115 4.61 -2.08 9.95
C LYS A 115 3.40 -3.02 9.95
N GLU A 116 2.36 -2.68 9.22
CA GLU A 116 1.17 -3.53 9.09
C GLU A 116 1.50 -4.87 8.41
N GLN A 117 2.31 -4.86 7.34
CA GLN A 117 2.79 -6.07 6.68
C GLN A 117 3.71 -6.92 7.58
N ALA A 118 4.57 -6.30 8.39
CA ALA A 118 5.42 -6.99 9.35
C ALA A 118 4.64 -7.56 10.55
N ALA A 119 3.53 -6.91 10.91
CA ALA A 119 2.63 -7.40 11.96
C ALA A 119 1.78 -8.60 11.49
N GLN A 120 1.53 -8.72 10.19
CA GLN A 120 0.85 -9.87 9.61
C GLN A 120 1.79 -11.07 9.62
N LYS A 121 1.57 -11.99 10.56
CA LYS A 121 2.30 -13.26 10.60
C LYS A 121 1.68 -14.23 9.60
N THR A 122 2.54 -14.88 8.84
CA THR A 122 2.14 -15.91 7.89
C THR A 122 2.50 -17.28 8.44
N THR A 123 1.52 -18.14 8.64
CA THR A 123 1.69 -19.52 9.04
C THR A 123 1.46 -20.41 7.81
N SER A 124 2.47 -21.22 7.44
CA SER A 124 2.36 -22.13 6.30
C SER A 124 2.19 -23.57 6.80
N ALA A 125 1.18 -24.26 6.27
CA ALA A 125 0.92 -25.67 6.51
C ALA A 125 0.88 -26.44 5.18
N GLY A 126 2.03 -26.90 4.72
CA GLY A 126 2.18 -27.48 3.40
C GLY A 126 1.94 -26.47 2.28
N ASP A 127 1.04 -26.80 1.35
CA ASP A 127 0.66 -25.92 0.22
C ASP A 127 -0.40 -24.86 0.62
N TYR A 128 -0.75 -24.73 1.89
CA TYR A 128 -1.75 -23.80 2.38
C TYR A 128 -1.14 -22.74 3.28
N THR A 129 -1.37 -21.49 2.95
CA THR A 129 -0.82 -20.33 3.64
C THR A 129 -1.90 -19.58 4.41
N ILE A 130 -1.67 -19.36 5.71
CA ILE A 130 -2.56 -18.59 6.57
C ILE A 130 -1.88 -17.26 6.87
N THR A 131 -2.55 -16.15 6.60
CA THR A 131 -2.07 -14.81 6.89
C THR A 131 -3.02 -14.15 7.90
N GLY A 132 -2.51 -13.75 9.06
CA GLY A 132 -3.30 -13.14 10.11
C GLY A 132 -2.48 -12.35 11.12
N GLU A 133 -3.08 -11.99 12.24
CA GLU A 133 -2.43 -11.22 13.30
C GLU A 133 -1.47 -12.07 14.18
N GLY A 134 -1.28 -13.34 13.83
CA GLY A 134 -0.33 -14.26 14.47
C GLY A 134 -0.84 -14.84 15.78
N ASP A 135 -2.14 -15.10 15.88
CA ASP A 135 -2.75 -15.87 16.96
C ASP A 135 -2.73 -17.37 16.60
N PRO A 136 -1.92 -18.20 17.27
CA PRO A 136 -1.79 -19.63 16.93
C PRO A 136 -3.10 -20.40 17.09
N ALA A 137 -4.01 -19.98 17.98
CA ALA A 137 -5.28 -20.64 18.20
C ALA A 137 -6.22 -20.39 17.01
N VAL A 138 -6.24 -19.16 16.50
CA VAL A 138 -7.02 -18.80 15.31
C VAL A 138 -6.44 -19.47 14.07
N ASP A 139 -5.12 -19.46 13.89
CA ASP A 139 -4.44 -20.15 12.78
C ASP A 139 -4.75 -21.65 12.75
N ALA A 140 -4.81 -22.30 13.92
CA ALA A 140 -5.19 -23.72 14.04
C ALA A 140 -6.63 -23.96 13.57
N LEU A 141 -7.59 -23.12 13.97
CA LEU A 141 -8.97 -23.22 13.54
C LEU A 141 -9.14 -22.96 12.03
N VAL A 142 -8.40 -22.00 11.48
CA VAL A 142 -8.40 -21.73 10.03
C VAL A 142 -7.83 -22.93 9.26
N LEU A 143 -6.79 -23.57 9.78
CA LEU A 143 -6.24 -24.79 9.20
C LEU A 143 -7.22 -25.98 9.28
N GLU A 144 -7.87 -26.15 10.42
CA GLU A 144 -8.90 -27.20 10.60
C GLU A 144 -10.06 -27.01 9.63
N ARG A 145 -10.52 -25.76 9.45
CA ARG A 145 -11.52 -25.42 8.43
C ARG A 145 -11.06 -25.80 7.02
N TYR A 146 -9.80 -25.55 6.67
CA TYR A 146 -9.25 -25.96 5.38
C TYR A 146 -9.25 -27.48 5.22
N GLN A 147 -8.85 -28.22 6.25
CA GLN A 147 -8.85 -29.69 6.24
C GLN A 147 -10.26 -30.25 6.08
N ALA A 148 -11.26 -29.66 6.77
CA ALA A 148 -12.67 -30.02 6.64
C ALA A 148 -13.16 -29.79 5.20
N LYS A 149 -12.85 -28.64 4.58
CA LYS A 149 -13.15 -28.37 3.16
C LYS A 149 -12.52 -29.40 2.22
N LYS A 150 -11.26 -29.76 2.46
CA LYS A 150 -10.54 -30.77 1.66
C LYS A 150 -11.16 -32.16 1.80
N ALA A 151 -11.67 -32.49 2.97
CA ALA A 151 -12.41 -33.72 3.25
C ALA A 151 -13.88 -33.69 2.77
N LYS A 152 -14.33 -32.57 2.18
CA LYS A 152 -15.73 -32.29 1.76
C LYS A 152 -16.73 -32.28 2.95
N ASP A 153 -16.25 -32.09 4.16
CA ASP A 153 -17.06 -31.85 5.35
C ASP A 153 -17.39 -30.35 5.46
N PHE A 154 -18.35 -29.94 4.67
CA PHE A 154 -18.76 -28.54 4.60
C PHE A 154 -19.48 -28.09 5.88
N ALA A 155 -20.18 -29.00 6.56
CA ALA A 155 -20.88 -28.70 7.81
C ALA A 155 -19.88 -28.26 8.90
N LYS A 156 -18.80 -29.01 9.07
CA LYS A 156 -17.73 -28.67 10.01
C LYS A 156 -16.99 -27.37 9.60
N ALA A 157 -16.75 -27.17 8.32
CA ALA A 157 -16.10 -25.96 7.83
C ALA A 157 -16.95 -24.70 8.08
N ASP A 158 -18.26 -24.78 7.95
CA ASP A 158 -19.18 -23.67 8.24
C ASP A 158 -19.30 -23.42 9.74
N GLN A 159 -19.33 -24.47 10.57
CA GLN A 159 -19.34 -24.34 12.03
C GLN A 159 -18.10 -23.56 12.52
N ILE A 160 -16.90 -23.93 12.04
CA ILE A 160 -15.65 -23.23 12.40
C ILE A 160 -15.70 -21.77 11.95
N ARG A 161 -16.23 -21.48 10.77
CA ARG A 161 -16.37 -20.11 10.29
C ARG A 161 -17.29 -19.28 11.19
N ASP A 162 -18.43 -19.85 11.59
CA ASP A 162 -19.39 -19.17 12.44
C ASP A 162 -18.85 -18.97 13.86
N GLU A 163 -18.09 -19.93 14.39
CA GLU A 163 -17.39 -19.81 15.66
C GLU A 163 -16.36 -18.66 15.64
N LEU A 164 -15.53 -18.58 14.60
CA LEU A 164 -14.56 -17.50 14.44
C LEU A 164 -15.24 -16.14 14.27
N LYS A 165 -16.34 -16.10 13.53
CA LYS A 165 -17.16 -14.89 13.38
C LYS A 165 -17.76 -14.44 14.72
N ALA A 166 -18.21 -15.36 15.57
CA ALA A 166 -18.71 -15.05 16.91
C ALA A 166 -17.61 -14.47 17.83
N GLN A 167 -16.34 -14.77 17.56
CA GLN A 167 -15.17 -14.21 18.24
C GLN A 167 -14.70 -12.87 17.62
N GLY A 168 -15.44 -12.29 16.67
CA GLY A 168 -15.07 -11.07 15.97
C GLY A 168 -13.94 -11.27 14.96
N ILE A 169 -13.81 -12.47 14.39
CA ILE A 169 -12.77 -12.81 13.41
C ILE A 169 -13.40 -13.01 12.03
N GLU A 170 -12.96 -12.24 11.07
CA GLU A 170 -13.38 -12.36 9.67
C GLU A 170 -12.31 -13.11 8.87
N ILE A 171 -12.74 -14.16 8.15
CA ILE A 171 -11.87 -14.98 7.30
C ILE A 171 -12.18 -14.69 5.83
N THR A 172 -11.14 -14.50 5.04
CA THR A 172 -11.22 -14.38 3.57
C THR A 172 -10.39 -15.47 2.92
N ASP A 173 -11.02 -16.31 2.09
CA ASP A 173 -10.30 -17.31 1.30
C ASP A 173 -9.54 -16.61 0.16
N VAL A 174 -8.26 -16.96 0.00
CA VAL A 174 -7.38 -16.47 -1.07
C VAL A 174 -6.80 -17.65 -1.83
N PRO A 175 -6.33 -17.47 -3.08
CA PRO A 175 -5.69 -18.55 -3.82
C PRO A 175 -4.51 -19.15 -3.04
N GLY A 176 -4.59 -20.45 -2.73
CA GLY A 176 -3.57 -21.16 -1.96
C GLY A 176 -3.58 -20.90 -0.45
N GLY A 177 -4.65 -20.26 0.10
CA GLY A 177 -4.67 -19.99 1.54
C GLY A 177 -5.92 -19.31 2.06
N ALA A 178 -5.80 -18.71 3.24
CA ALA A 178 -6.80 -17.81 3.82
C ALA A 178 -6.11 -16.66 4.53
N SER A 179 -6.78 -15.52 4.57
CA SER A 179 -6.42 -14.42 5.45
C SER A 179 -7.51 -14.21 6.49
N TRP A 180 -7.12 -13.78 7.69
CA TRP A 180 -8.05 -13.46 8.76
C TRP A 180 -7.64 -12.16 9.47
N LYS A 181 -8.63 -11.45 10.00
CA LYS A 181 -8.46 -10.23 10.79
C LYS A 181 -9.50 -10.17 11.90
N ARG A 182 -9.21 -9.48 12.99
CA ARG A 182 -10.21 -9.12 14.02
C ARG A 182 -10.99 -7.87 13.58
N VAL A 183 -12.30 -7.89 13.82
CA VAL A 183 -13.24 -6.82 13.43
C VAL A 183 -13.74 -6.11 14.69
#